data_f63fcb543eb785cc5878010b90d8f518
#
_entry.id   f63fcb543eb785cc5878010b90d8f518
#
_cell.length_a   1.000
_cell.length_b   1.000
_cell.length_c   1.000
_cell.angle_alpha   90.00
_cell.angle_beta   90.00
_cell.angle_gamma   90.00
#
_symmetry.space_group_name_H-M   'P 1'
#
loop_
_entity.id
_entity.type
_entity.pdbx_description
1 polymer ?
#
loop_
_entity_poly.entity_id
_entity_poly.type
_entity_poly.pdbx_seq_one_letter_code
_entity_poly.pdbx_strand_id
1 'polypeptide(L)'
;STGPVGPYTSISPSVEAYVAKIFGLKTEEGSTQIIPRDRHAAFFSALSILAGSIDRLATEIRHLQRTEVLEAEESFGKGQKGSSAMPHKRNPVLSENLSGLSRYIRNLCQTSLENIVLWHERDISHSSAERIMCPDITIAMDFSLKRLNNVVSNLVIYPKNIQYNLDLSLIHI
;
A
#
# COMPACT_ATOMS: atom_id res chain seq x y z
N SER A 1 -17.72 23.92 4.46
CA SER A 1 -17.48 24.01 3.03
C SER A 1 -16.23 24.83 2.75
N THR A 2 -15.42 24.35 1.83
CA THR A 2 -14.24 25.06 1.36
C THR A 2 -14.60 25.85 0.09
N GLY A 3 -14.14 27.09 -0.01
CA GLY A 3 -14.42 27.93 -1.17
C GLY A 3 -13.38 29.03 -1.37
N PRO A 4 -13.37 29.73 -2.53
CA PRO A 4 -12.34 30.72 -2.85
C PRO A 4 -12.24 31.89 -1.87
N VAL A 5 -13.23 32.11 -1.02
CA VAL A 5 -13.30 33.22 -0.06
C VAL A 5 -13.42 32.75 1.40
N GLY A 6 -13.22 31.47 1.67
CA GLY A 6 -13.34 30.88 3.00
C GLY A 6 -14.72 30.30 3.29
N PRO A 7 -14.88 29.66 4.47
CA PRO A 7 -16.11 28.95 4.82
C PRO A 7 -17.29 29.92 4.99
N TYR A 8 -18.43 29.52 4.47
CA TYR A 8 -19.75 30.12 4.70
C TYR A 8 -19.96 31.56 4.23
N THR A 9 -19.09 32.12 3.40
CA THR A 9 -19.31 33.46 2.82
C THR A 9 -20.46 33.50 1.81
N SER A 10 -20.73 32.40 1.13
CA SER A 10 -21.74 32.30 0.08
C SER A 10 -22.75 31.17 0.28
N ILE A 11 -22.52 30.27 1.20
CA ILE A 11 -23.36 29.10 1.46
C ILE A 11 -23.62 28.96 2.95
N SER A 12 -24.89 28.77 3.35
CA SER A 12 -25.26 28.55 4.73
C SER A 12 -24.73 27.24 5.28
N PRO A 13 -24.28 27.16 6.55
CA PRO A 13 -23.92 25.91 7.22
C PRO A 13 -24.97 24.81 7.13
N SER A 14 -26.24 25.17 7.06
CA SER A 14 -27.35 24.22 6.92
C SER A 14 -27.32 23.44 5.61
N VAL A 15 -26.84 24.05 4.53
CA VAL A 15 -26.68 23.39 3.22
C VAL A 15 -25.59 22.34 3.29
N GLU A 16 -24.46 22.66 3.91
CA GLU A 16 -23.37 21.69 4.11
C GLU A 16 -23.82 20.51 4.98
N ALA A 17 -24.48 20.79 6.09
CA ALA A 17 -25.01 19.74 6.97
C ALA A 17 -26.01 18.83 6.23
N TYR A 18 -26.87 19.40 5.40
CA TYR A 18 -27.83 18.65 4.59
C TYR A 18 -27.12 17.72 3.59
N VAL A 19 -26.15 18.24 2.85
CA VAL A 19 -25.36 17.44 1.88
C VAL A 19 -24.58 16.34 2.59
N ALA A 20 -23.90 16.65 3.68
CA ALA A 20 -23.16 15.66 4.48
C ALA A 20 -24.08 14.52 4.94
N LYS A 21 -25.30 14.85 5.40
CA LYS A 21 -26.30 13.86 5.80
C LYS A 21 -26.70 12.93 4.66
N ILE A 22 -26.91 13.46 3.44
CA ILE A 22 -27.27 12.65 2.27
C ILE A 22 -26.20 11.62 1.96
N PHE A 23 -24.92 12.01 2.06
CA PHE A 23 -23.79 11.13 1.76
C PHE A 23 -23.30 10.31 2.96
N GLY A 24 -23.93 10.41 4.11
CA GLY A 24 -23.49 9.72 5.33
C GLY A 24 -22.12 10.20 5.82
N LEU A 25 -21.75 11.43 5.53
CA LEU A 25 -20.47 12.05 5.88
C LEU A 25 -20.65 13.02 7.06
N LYS A 26 -19.53 13.38 7.68
CA LYS A 26 -19.46 14.47 8.66
C LYS A 26 -18.93 15.74 7.99
N THR A 27 -19.39 16.89 8.49
CA THR A 27 -18.84 18.18 8.09
C THR A 27 -17.45 18.37 8.70
N GLU A 28 -16.54 19.04 7.98
CA GLU A 28 -15.26 19.47 8.55
C GLU A 28 -15.48 20.67 9.46
N GLU A 29 -15.05 20.55 10.73
CA GLU A 29 -15.28 21.58 11.75
C GLU A 29 -14.47 22.86 11.52
N GLY A 30 -13.28 22.72 10.93
CA GLY A 30 -12.41 23.85 10.61
C GLY A 30 -11.68 23.65 9.30
N SER A 31 -11.89 24.56 8.38
CA SER A 31 -11.15 24.61 7.12
C SER A 31 -10.93 26.06 6.69
N THR A 32 -9.87 26.28 5.93
CA THR A 32 -9.60 27.54 5.25
C THR A 32 -10.17 27.50 3.83
N GLN A 33 -9.48 28.02 2.87
CA GLN A 33 -9.85 27.86 1.46
C GLN A 33 -9.79 26.41 0.99
N ILE A 34 -8.99 25.56 1.65
CA ILE A 34 -8.81 24.15 1.34
C ILE A 34 -9.03 23.26 2.58
N ILE A 35 -9.26 21.98 2.33
CA ILE A 35 -9.32 20.99 3.40
C ILE A 35 -7.91 20.79 4.00
N PRO A 36 -7.79 20.72 5.34
CA PRO A 36 -6.52 20.43 6.00
C PRO A 36 -5.87 19.13 5.48
N ARG A 37 -4.58 19.19 5.19
CA ARG A 37 -3.85 18.07 4.57
C ARG A 37 -3.49 16.95 5.56
N ASP A 38 -3.67 17.15 6.86
CA ASP A 38 -3.58 16.09 7.86
C ASP A 38 -4.56 14.95 7.59
N ARG A 39 -5.74 15.21 7.04
CA ARG A 39 -6.70 14.19 6.60
C ARG A 39 -6.14 13.30 5.50
N HIS A 40 -5.49 13.92 4.50
CA HIS A 40 -4.83 13.19 3.44
C HIS A 40 -3.61 12.43 3.95
N ALA A 41 -2.80 13.05 4.81
CA ALA A 41 -1.65 12.42 5.44
C ALA A 41 -2.04 11.20 6.27
N ALA A 42 -3.12 11.26 7.04
CA ALA A 42 -3.64 10.12 7.80
C ALA A 42 -4.03 8.95 6.88
N PHE A 43 -4.71 9.23 5.77
CA PHE A 43 -5.08 8.22 4.78
C PHE A 43 -3.85 7.56 4.14
N PHE A 44 -2.91 8.36 3.64
CA PHE A 44 -1.69 7.83 3.00
C PHE A 44 -0.76 7.14 4.00
N SER A 45 -0.72 7.58 5.26
CA SER A 45 0.00 6.87 6.33
C SER A 45 -0.59 5.48 6.58
N ALA A 46 -1.91 5.33 6.57
CA ALA A 46 -2.54 4.02 6.68
C ALA A 46 -2.16 3.11 5.49
N LEU A 47 -2.11 3.64 4.26
CA LEU A 47 -1.63 2.90 3.09
C LEU A 47 -0.14 2.53 3.22
N SER A 48 0.67 3.39 3.81
CA SER A 48 2.09 3.13 4.09
C SER A 48 2.27 1.95 5.05
N ILE A 49 1.47 1.90 6.11
CA ILE A 49 1.46 0.79 7.07
C ILE A 49 1.04 -0.51 6.38
N LEU A 50 -0.01 -0.45 5.57
CA LEU A 50 -0.48 -1.60 4.78
C LEU A 50 0.60 -2.10 3.82
N ALA A 51 1.31 -1.19 3.14
CA ALA A 51 2.44 -1.55 2.29
C ALA A 51 3.57 -2.25 3.08
N GLY A 52 3.82 -1.82 4.32
CA GLY A 52 4.76 -2.50 5.22
C GLY A 52 4.34 -3.94 5.53
N SER A 53 3.04 -4.17 5.73
CA SER A 53 2.48 -5.51 5.95
C SER A 53 2.58 -6.40 4.71
N ILE A 54 2.35 -5.84 3.52
CA ILE A 54 2.54 -6.54 2.24
C ILE A 54 4.01 -6.95 2.06
N ASP A 55 4.95 -6.04 2.33
CA ASP A 55 6.39 -6.31 2.23
C ASP A 55 6.85 -7.41 3.20
N ARG A 56 6.33 -7.38 4.43
CA ARG A 56 6.60 -8.42 5.43
C ARG A 56 6.17 -9.80 4.93
N LEU A 57 4.95 -9.93 4.41
CA LEU A 57 4.45 -11.21 3.90
C LEU A 57 5.20 -11.65 2.64
N ALA A 58 5.47 -10.72 1.73
CA ALA A 58 6.25 -11.00 0.52
C ALA A 58 7.68 -11.47 0.86
N THR A 59 8.30 -10.86 1.86
CA THR A 59 9.62 -11.25 2.34
C THR A 59 9.59 -12.66 2.97
N GLU A 60 8.56 -12.98 3.73
CA GLU A 60 8.39 -14.32 4.31
C GLU A 60 8.25 -15.38 3.21
N ILE A 61 7.43 -15.16 2.19
CA ILE A 61 7.29 -16.09 1.06
C ILE A 61 8.65 -16.30 0.36
N ARG A 62 9.44 -15.24 0.18
CA ARG A 62 10.80 -15.33 -0.38
C ARG A 62 11.73 -16.16 0.49
N HIS A 63 11.61 -16.09 1.82
CA HIS A 63 12.36 -16.93 2.74
C HIS A 63 11.94 -18.39 2.66
N LEU A 64 10.65 -18.67 2.62
CA LEU A 64 10.12 -20.03 2.54
C LEU A 64 10.47 -20.72 1.22
N GLN A 65 10.67 -19.96 0.13
CA GLN A 65 11.02 -20.49 -1.19
C GLN A 65 12.53 -20.77 -1.37
N ARG A 66 13.39 -20.40 -0.43
CA ARG A 66 14.82 -20.70 -0.53
C ARG A 66 15.06 -22.20 -0.60
N THR A 67 16.06 -22.62 -1.38
CA THR A 67 16.39 -24.03 -1.58
C THR A 67 16.62 -24.78 -0.28
N GLU A 68 17.23 -24.12 0.72
CA GLU A 68 17.56 -24.70 2.02
C GLU A 68 16.34 -24.87 2.92
N VAL A 69 15.27 -24.15 2.66
CA VAL A 69 14.01 -24.15 3.43
C VAL A 69 12.94 -24.91 2.68
N LEU A 70 12.57 -24.44 1.51
CA LEU A 70 11.61 -24.97 0.56
C LEU A 70 10.30 -25.50 1.21
N GLU A 71 9.73 -24.69 2.08
CA GLU A 71 8.46 -24.98 2.74
C GLU A 71 7.24 -24.52 1.93
N ALA A 72 7.44 -23.44 1.17
CA ALA A 72 6.44 -22.94 0.22
C ALA A 72 7.12 -22.27 -0.98
N GLU A 73 6.42 -22.23 -2.11
CA GLU A 73 6.87 -21.49 -3.30
C GLU A 73 5.70 -20.83 -4.03
N GLU A 74 5.98 -19.77 -4.78
CA GLU A 74 5.03 -19.19 -5.72
C GLU A 74 4.66 -20.20 -6.78
N SER A 75 3.38 -20.24 -7.18
CA SER A 75 2.94 -21.11 -8.28
C SER A 75 3.62 -20.68 -9.58
N PHE A 76 4.23 -21.64 -10.25
CA PHE A 76 4.87 -21.42 -11.55
C PHE A 76 3.83 -21.64 -12.65
N GLY A 77 3.47 -20.58 -13.38
CA GLY A 77 2.50 -20.66 -14.49
C GLY A 77 3.00 -21.56 -15.61
N LYS A 78 2.07 -22.30 -16.24
CA LYS A 78 2.39 -23.06 -17.45
C LYS A 78 2.93 -22.10 -18.53
N GLY A 79 4.21 -22.29 -18.91
CA GLY A 79 4.90 -21.43 -19.89
C GLY A 79 5.75 -20.32 -19.30
N GLN A 80 5.78 -20.13 -17.99
CA GLN A 80 6.72 -19.22 -17.34
C GLN A 80 8.13 -19.83 -17.44
N LYS A 81 9.02 -19.13 -18.14
CA LYS A 81 10.44 -19.54 -18.25
C LYS A 81 11.24 -18.93 -17.10
N GLY A 82 12.17 -19.68 -16.56
CA GLY A 82 13.23 -19.15 -15.70
C GLY A 82 14.11 -18.15 -16.44
N SER A 83 15.29 -17.81 -15.90
CA SER A 83 16.22 -16.97 -16.64
C SER A 83 16.70 -17.70 -17.91
N SER A 84 17.11 -16.95 -18.93
CA SER A 84 17.66 -17.52 -20.17
C SER A 84 18.89 -18.41 -19.92
N ALA A 85 19.66 -18.14 -18.87
CA ALA A 85 20.84 -18.90 -18.47
C ALA A 85 20.52 -20.14 -17.61
N MET A 86 19.40 -20.13 -16.88
CA MET A 86 18.98 -21.22 -15.98
C MET A 86 17.46 -21.44 -16.08
N PRO A 87 16.98 -22.24 -17.05
CA PRO A 87 15.54 -22.43 -17.31
C PRO A 87 14.76 -23.03 -16.13
N HIS A 88 15.44 -23.74 -15.23
CA HIS A 88 14.79 -24.40 -14.07
C HIS A 88 14.78 -23.52 -12.82
N LYS A 89 15.44 -22.34 -12.85
CA LYS A 89 15.50 -21.46 -11.70
C LYS A 89 14.12 -20.82 -11.45
N ARG A 90 13.52 -21.19 -10.35
CA ARG A 90 12.26 -20.63 -9.86
C ARG A 90 12.55 -19.51 -8.87
N ASN A 91 12.41 -18.28 -9.31
CA ASN A 91 12.56 -17.12 -8.45
C ASN A 91 11.19 -16.64 -7.97
N PRO A 92 11.05 -16.12 -6.74
CA PRO A 92 9.83 -15.52 -6.20
C PRO A 92 9.61 -14.12 -6.79
N VAL A 93 9.44 -14.04 -8.12
CA VAL A 93 9.41 -12.77 -8.88
C VAL A 93 8.23 -11.88 -8.47
N LEU A 94 7.09 -12.49 -8.14
CA LEU A 94 5.91 -11.73 -7.73
C LEU A 94 6.11 -11.12 -6.35
N SER A 95 6.66 -11.87 -5.40
CA SER A 95 7.00 -11.37 -4.06
C SER A 95 8.14 -10.34 -4.10
N GLU A 96 9.13 -10.53 -4.96
CA GLU A 96 10.18 -9.51 -5.19
C GLU A 96 9.60 -8.19 -5.69
N ASN A 97 8.67 -8.27 -6.64
CA ASN A 97 7.97 -7.10 -7.14
C ASN A 97 7.10 -6.42 -6.05
N LEU A 98 6.40 -7.21 -5.23
CA LEU A 98 5.62 -6.68 -4.09
C LEU A 98 6.50 -5.92 -3.09
N SER A 99 7.68 -6.47 -2.75
CA SER A 99 8.64 -5.78 -1.88
C SER A 99 9.12 -4.46 -2.48
N GLY A 100 9.37 -4.41 -3.79
CA GLY A 100 9.76 -3.20 -4.50
C GLY A 100 8.67 -2.13 -4.49
N LEU A 101 7.44 -2.50 -4.85
CA LEU A 101 6.28 -1.59 -4.84
C LEU A 101 5.95 -1.09 -3.44
N SER A 102 6.08 -1.93 -2.43
CA SER A 102 5.85 -1.54 -1.03
C SER A 102 6.82 -0.44 -0.58
N ARG A 103 8.09 -0.51 -0.99
CA ARG A 103 9.07 0.57 -0.73
C ARG A 103 8.68 1.86 -1.44
N TYR A 104 8.28 1.76 -2.70
CA TYR A 104 7.82 2.91 -3.50
C TYR A 104 6.65 3.62 -2.83
N ILE A 105 5.61 2.88 -2.44
CA ILE A 105 4.43 3.40 -1.75
C ILE A 105 4.82 4.11 -0.45
N ARG A 106 5.65 3.49 0.39
CA ARG A 106 6.08 4.10 1.67
C ARG A 106 6.86 5.40 1.46
N ASN A 107 7.73 5.46 0.45
CA ASN A 107 8.49 6.67 0.15
C ASN A 107 7.60 7.81 -0.35
N LEU A 108 6.63 7.53 -1.22
CA LEU A 108 5.70 8.55 -1.71
C LEU A 108 4.80 9.11 -0.61
N CYS A 109 4.44 8.31 0.40
CA CYS A 109 3.64 8.76 1.54
C CYS A 109 4.30 9.91 2.32
N GLN A 110 5.63 10.01 2.30
CA GLN A 110 6.35 11.12 2.93
C GLN A 110 5.88 12.47 2.38
N THR A 111 5.62 12.56 1.08
CA THR A 111 5.11 13.78 0.45
C THR A 111 3.77 14.24 1.05
N SER A 112 2.91 13.30 1.47
CA SER A 112 1.64 13.65 2.10
C SER A 112 1.82 14.30 3.49
N LEU A 113 2.85 13.90 4.22
CA LEU A 113 3.21 14.50 5.52
C LEU A 113 3.80 15.91 5.34
N GLU A 114 4.65 16.10 4.34
CA GLU A 114 5.22 17.41 3.99
C GLU A 114 4.13 18.41 3.56
N ASN A 115 3.06 17.93 2.93
CA ASN A 115 1.92 18.75 2.49
C ASN A 115 1.00 19.22 3.64
N ILE A 116 1.22 18.80 4.88
CA ILE A 116 0.47 19.32 6.04
C ILE A 116 0.75 20.80 6.25
N VAL A 117 1.97 21.24 5.98
CA VAL A 117 2.37 22.64 6.11
C VAL A 117 1.60 23.49 5.10
N LEU A 118 1.02 24.57 5.58
CA LEU A 118 0.17 25.44 4.79
C LEU A 118 0.70 26.88 4.85
N TRP A 119 0.79 27.53 3.70
CA TRP A 119 1.10 28.97 3.62
C TRP A 119 -0.21 29.76 3.67
N HIS A 120 -0.51 30.36 4.83
CA HIS A 120 -1.77 31.07 5.11
C HIS A 120 -3.00 30.18 4.84
N GLU A 121 -3.89 30.66 3.98
CA GLU A 121 -5.18 30.00 3.70
C GLU A 121 -5.07 28.90 2.62
N ARG A 122 -3.98 28.91 1.85
CA ARG A 122 -3.75 28.00 0.74
C ARG A 122 -2.28 27.97 0.33
N ASP A 123 -1.80 26.78 -0.02
CA ASP A 123 -0.51 26.59 -0.67
C ASP A 123 -0.67 25.80 -1.96
N ILE A 124 -0.30 26.43 -3.10
CA ILE A 124 -0.42 25.80 -4.42
C ILE A 124 0.65 24.72 -4.65
N SER A 125 1.72 24.67 -3.84
CA SER A 125 2.77 23.65 -3.92
C SER A 125 2.21 22.25 -3.74
N HIS A 126 1.17 22.08 -2.93
CA HIS A 126 0.47 20.80 -2.74
C HIS A 126 -0.04 20.22 -4.04
N SER A 127 -0.60 21.07 -4.92
CA SER A 127 -1.24 20.65 -6.16
C SER A 127 -0.28 19.92 -7.11
N SER A 128 0.97 20.36 -7.20
CA SER A 128 2.00 19.72 -8.04
C SER A 128 2.32 18.31 -7.56
N ALA A 129 2.49 18.13 -6.24
CA ALA A 129 2.86 16.87 -5.63
C ALA A 129 1.67 15.89 -5.60
N GLU A 130 0.49 16.36 -5.22
CA GLU A 130 -0.71 15.52 -5.06
C GLU A 130 -1.19 14.93 -6.38
N ARG A 131 -1.03 15.64 -7.49
CA ARG A 131 -1.41 15.14 -8.83
C ARG A 131 -0.63 13.90 -9.26
N ILE A 132 0.56 13.71 -8.73
CA ILE A 132 1.42 12.55 -9.01
C ILE A 132 1.27 11.52 -7.89
N MET A 133 1.50 11.93 -6.66
CA MET A 133 1.56 11.03 -5.50
C MET A 133 0.23 10.30 -5.26
N CYS A 134 -0.90 11.01 -5.30
CA CYS A 134 -2.19 10.41 -4.95
C CYS A 134 -2.59 9.26 -5.90
N PRO A 135 -2.63 9.44 -7.22
CA PRO A 135 -2.92 8.35 -8.14
C PRO A 135 -1.86 7.24 -8.09
N ASP A 136 -0.58 7.58 -8.01
CA ASP A 136 0.49 6.59 -8.01
C ASP A 136 0.40 5.65 -6.81
N ILE A 137 0.21 6.18 -5.61
CA ILE A 137 0.07 5.36 -4.39
C ILE A 137 -1.17 4.46 -4.48
N THR A 138 -2.31 5.01 -4.88
CA THR A 138 -3.57 4.25 -4.88
C THR A 138 -3.57 3.17 -5.95
N ILE A 139 -3.06 3.44 -7.14
CA ILE A 139 -2.91 2.47 -8.22
C ILE A 139 -1.90 1.38 -7.84
N ALA A 140 -0.74 1.77 -7.31
CA ALA A 140 0.28 0.80 -6.89
C ALA A 140 -0.23 -0.08 -5.73
N MET A 141 -1.02 0.46 -4.82
CA MET A 141 -1.62 -0.28 -3.71
C MET A 141 -2.67 -1.29 -4.22
N ASP A 142 -3.60 -0.85 -5.06
CA ASP A 142 -4.62 -1.75 -5.65
C ASP A 142 -3.98 -2.91 -6.42
N PHE A 143 -2.98 -2.59 -7.24
CA PHE A 143 -2.20 -3.60 -7.96
C PHE A 143 -1.48 -4.56 -7.02
N SER A 144 -0.84 -4.05 -5.96
CA SER A 144 -0.13 -4.87 -4.98
C SER A 144 -1.06 -5.81 -4.23
N LEU A 145 -2.23 -5.34 -3.81
CA LEU A 145 -3.23 -6.16 -3.13
C LEU A 145 -3.77 -7.29 -4.03
N LYS A 146 -4.08 -6.99 -5.29
CA LYS A 146 -4.51 -7.99 -6.28
C LYS A 146 -3.42 -9.03 -6.53
N ARG A 147 -2.17 -8.59 -6.67
CA ARG A 147 -1.02 -9.47 -6.86
C ARG A 147 -0.77 -10.34 -5.64
N LEU A 148 -0.80 -9.77 -4.44
CA LEU A 148 -0.64 -10.52 -3.20
C LEU A 148 -1.73 -11.58 -3.05
N ASN A 149 -2.98 -11.22 -3.31
CA ASN A 149 -4.09 -12.18 -3.29
C ASN A 149 -3.84 -13.35 -4.25
N ASN A 150 -3.36 -13.06 -5.48
CA ASN A 150 -3.03 -14.11 -6.44
C ASN A 150 -1.88 -15.01 -5.94
N VAL A 151 -0.83 -14.44 -5.37
CA VAL A 151 0.30 -15.21 -4.81
C VAL A 151 -0.17 -16.14 -3.70
N VAL A 152 -0.90 -15.61 -2.72
CA VAL A 152 -1.35 -16.38 -1.54
C VAL A 152 -2.35 -17.47 -1.96
N SER A 153 -3.30 -17.16 -2.86
CA SER A 153 -4.32 -18.12 -3.31
C SER A 153 -3.75 -19.29 -4.11
N ASN A 154 -2.57 -19.11 -4.72
CA ASN A 154 -1.92 -20.12 -5.55
C ASN A 154 -0.59 -20.62 -4.95
N LEU A 155 -0.33 -20.33 -3.69
CA LEU A 155 0.92 -20.72 -3.03
C LEU A 155 1.00 -22.26 -2.95
N VAL A 156 2.12 -22.82 -3.37
CA VAL A 156 2.41 -24.25 -3.25
C VAL A 156 3.06 -24.50 -1.91
N ILE A 157 2.50 -25.42 -1.13
CA ILE A 157 3.00 -25.76 0.22
C ILE A 157 3.62 -27.15 0.19
N TYR A 158 4.73 -27.35 0.89
CA TYR A 158 5.46 -28.61 1.02
C TYR A 158 5.45 -29.15 2.47
N PRO A 159 4.38 -29.83 2.91
CA PRO A 159 4.22 -30.25 4.29
C PRO A 159 5.36 -31.16 4.80
N LYS A 160 5.93 -31.97 3.89
CA LYS A 160 7.06 -32.86 4.27
C LYS A 160 8.32 -32.07 4.62
N ASN A 161 8.60 -30.99 3.90
CA ASN A 161 9.74 -30.12 4.19
C ASN A 161 9.53 -29.34 5.48
N ILE A 162 8.31 -28.86 5.71
CA ILE A 162 7.93 -28.20 6.97
C ILE A 162 8.19 -29.14 8.16
N GLN A 163 7.73 -30.40 8.08
CA GLN A 163 7.93 -31.37 9.14
C GLN A 163 9.42 -31.66 9.34
N TYR A 164 10.17 -31.86 8.26
CA TYR A 164 11.61 -32.10 8.34
C TYR A 164 12.37 -30.95 9.02
N ASN A 165 12.08 -29.70 8.63
CA ASN A 165 12.72 -28.53 9.21
C ASN A 165 12.33 -28.32 10.67
N LEU A 166 11.09 -28.63 11.05
CA LEU A 166 10.62 -28.59 12.42
C LEU A 166 11.37 -29.63 13.28
N ASP A 167 11.50 -30.86 12.79
CA ASP A 167 12.21 -31.92 13.49
C ASP A 167 13.69 -31.57 13.74
N LEU A 168 14.35 -30.93 12.75
CA LEU A 168 15.70 -30.42 12.94
C LEU A 168 15.78 -29.33 14.03
N SER A 169 14.79 -28.46 14.10
CA SER A 169 14.74 -27.37 15.09
C SER A 169 14.56 -27.92 16.52
N LEU A 170 13.81 -29.00 16.69
CA LEU A 170 13.57 -29.63 18.02
C LEU A 170 14.80 -30.38 18.56
N ILE A 171 15.78 -30.75 17.73
CA ILE A 171 17.00 -31.41 18.15
C ILE A 171 17.99 -30.45 18.85
N HIS A 172 17.80 -29.12 18.65
CA HIS A 172 18.70 -28.09 19.18
C HIS A 172 18.14 -27.35 20.41
N ILE A 173 17.00 -27.79 20.96
CA ILE A 173 16.47 -27.35 22.25
C ILE A 173 16.76 -28.41 23.33
#